data_0433d666e9aae20f3226f0835cd9ef38
#
_entry.id   0433d666e9aae20f3226f0835cd9ef38
#
_cell.length_a   1.000
_cell.length_b   1.000
_cell.length_c   1.000
_cell.angle_alpha   90.00
_cell.angle_beta   90.00
_cell.angle_gamma   90.00
#
_symmetry.space_group_name_H-M   'P 1'
#
loop_
_entity.id
_entity.type
_entity.pdbx_description
1 polymer ?
#
loop_
_entity_poly.entity_id
_entity_poly.type
_entity_poly.pdbx_seq_one_letter_code
_entity_poly.pdbx_strand_id
1 'polypeptide(L)'
;MDNNNNQRGISFIGSIALLVSAMTGPGLVTIPLLFQISGWLIPTVMFLVAMSLGAISSLLLCEALTTVRGNDHFQRKIELTHLTNFLIPQKKTRLIIQIILYLSIESVIIASIILSSQAMDLMLLRWAGKTCGLSLHPNLGFLCVKDAIDGNSPFGSSYMLASLGFVIALGFCAPLAFLDLVDNMIVQILSFGTLAFIVIVWIGTFIITGLHKDYVPLIGSNQSQVVGTVLFNYAFVTTVPSWVNDLRPDVSIRKATWYSVIITTLAYILLGILGGMTYKMDLASNIIAEIDHSSHRNILTDIATFLFPLAVLLTSIPVYSIVVRYNLERSGLCKRKMAILLSTLLPWIIVLPFQSGFWLNIFTNWTTLLFTSASNFIIPFYLYNLSQKQKNQISSIEIIELAEKDFETSTLIITSSSASATPPPSVPPSSPMLNADKIDKKTLPNVDTKNIIEKATNIISNTTDNDNLLHPNRSLHYRSNRSNENINDNLIITPTSPTTPISPISPISPTLPILPSSPQYPSTPSTTFSQTKSFIAFPASRQCRMMVAMVAGIISIILVGGIIIYDFIKLALGSNEFDLSANS
;
A
#
# COMPACT_ATOMS: atom_id res chain seq x y z
N MET A 1 22.03 -8.14 -29.16
CA MET A 1 22.05 -7.38 -27.90
C MET A 1 20.87 -6.45 -27.96
N ASP A 2 19.75 -6.91 -27.41
CA ASP A 2 18.43 -6.33 -27.65
C ASP A 2 18.19 -5.05 -26.84
N ASN A 3 17.62 -4.07 -27.52
CA ASN A 3 17.20 -2.76 -27.03
C ASN A 3 16.09 -2.83 -25.96
N ASN A 4 16.30 -3.56 -24.86
CA ASN A 4 15.32 -3.72 -23.76
C ASN A 4 15.34 -2.59 -22.71
N ASN A 5 16.04 -1.48 -22.95
CA ASN A 5 16.24 -0.43 -21.95
C ASN A 5 15.16 0.67 -21.91
N ASN A 6 14.05 0.57 -22.66
CA ASN A 6 13.07 1.64 -22.76
C ASN A 6 11.65 1.28 -22.24
N GLN A 7 11.48 0.23 -21.45
CA GLN A 7 10.18 0.03 -20.78
C GLN A 7 10.07 0.94 -19.55
N ARG A 8 9.20 1.95 -19.64
CA ARG A 8 8.86 2.83 -18.52
C ARG A 8 8.26 2.00 -17.38
N GLY A 9 8.89 2.04 -16.20
CA GLY A 9 8.46 1.29 -15.01
C GLY A 9 9.59 1.05 -14.04
N ILE A 10 9.25 0.57 -12.83
CA ILE A 10 10.19 0.36 -11.73
C ILE A 10 10.99 -0.92 -11.98
N SER A 11 12.31 -0.81 -11.98
CA SER A 11 13.25 -1.94 -12.13
C SER A 11 13.36 -2.76 -10.84
N PHE A 12 14.04 -3.92 -10.88
CA PHE A 12 14.28 -4.75 -9.71
C PHE A 12 15.07 -4.01 -8.61
N ILE A 13 16.15 -3.31 -8.98
CA ILE A 13 16.93 -2.48 -8.03
C ILE A 13 16.10 -1.32 -7.53
N GLY A 14 15.33 -0.65 -8.40
CA GLY A 14 14.40 0.40 -8.00
C GLY A 14 13.34 -0.10 -7.02
N SER A 15 12.86 -1.32 -7.19
CA SER A 15 11.92 -1.96 -6.25
C SER A 15 12.54 -2.18 -4.88
N ILE A 16 13.77 -2.68 -4.80
CA ILE A 16 14.48 -2.84 -3.53
C ILE A 16 14.71 -1.47 -2.89
N ALA A 17 15.19 -0.50 -3.66
CA ALA A 17 15.43 0.85 -3.15
C ALA A 17 14.16 1.49 -2.58
N LEU A 18 13.04 1.42 -3.30
CA LEU A 18 11.76 1.96 -2.86
C LEU A 18 11.25 1.30 -1.57
N LEU A 19 11.24 -0.03 -1.53
CA LEU A 19 10.74 -0.78 -0.37
C LEU A 19 11.66 -0.61 0.85
N VAL A 20 12.98 -0.59 0.67
CA VAL A 20 13.93 -0.30 1.74
C VAL A 20 13.74 1.13 2.24
N SER A 21 13.64 2.14 1.35
CA SER A 21 13.37 3.52 1.77
C SER A 21 12.05 3.68 2.53
N ALA A 22 11.01 2.92 2.14
CA ALA A 22 9.74 2.93 2.85
C ALA A 22 9.83 2.29 4.26
N MET A 23 10.78 1.40 4.49
CA MET A 23 11.04 0.80 5.81
C MET A 23 12.03 1.64 6.63
N THR A 24 13.14 2.08 6.05
CA THR A 24 14.24 2.76 6.74
C THR A 24 13.97 4.25 7.00
N GLY A 25 12.81 4.56 7.53
CA GLY A 25 12.44 5.91 7.92
C GLY A 25 13.06 6.36 9.25
N PRO A 26 12.32 7.17 10.00
CA PRO A 26 12.79 7.81 11.24
C PRO A 26 13.22 6.83 12.34
N GLY A 27 12.73 5.61 12.34
CA GLY A 27 13.03 4.63 13.39
C GLY A 27 14.47 4.12 13.41
N LEU A 28 15.24 4.26 12.32
CA LEU A 28 16.59 3.69 12.23
C LEU A 28 17.54 4.17 13.33
N VAL A 29 17.49 5.45 13.68
CA VAL A 29 18.40 6.08 14.65
C VAL A 29 18.06 5.75 16.10
N THR A 30 16.84 5.29 16.38
CA THR A 30 16.40 4.93 17.74
C THR A 30 16.58 3.43 18.03
N ILE A 31 16.89 2.61 17.03
CA ILE A 31 17.05 1.16 17.20
C ILE A 31 18.18 0.79 18.17
N PRO A 32 19.38 1.40 18.14
CA PRO A 32 20.42 1.08 19.10
C PRO A 32 19.99 1.32 20.56
N LEU A 33 19.29 2.40 20.84
CA LEU A 33 18.71 2.67 22.16
C LEU A 33 17.67 1.60 22.55
N LEU A 34 16.81 1.18 21.60
CA LEU A 34 15.84 0.12 21.83
C LEU A 34 16.53 -1.18 22.29
N PHE A 35 17.62 -1.58 21.61
CA PHE A 35 18.39 -2.77 21.98
C PHE A 35 19.07 -2.62 23.34
N GLN A 36 19.49 -1.43 23.71
CA GLN A 36 20.12 -1.15 25.00
C GLN A 36 19.10 -1.28 26.16
N ILE A 37 17.91 -0.70 26.00
CA ILE A 37 16.84 -0.72 27.01
C ILE A 37 16.21 -2.10 27.15
N SER A 38 15.96 -2.77 26.03
CA SER A 38 15.16 -4.01 25.99
C SER A 38 16.02 -5.28 25.93
N GLY A 39 17.33 -5.16 25.75
CA GLY A 39 18.22 -6.27 25.48
C GLY A 39 18.19 -6.68 24.01
N TRP A 40 19.05 -7.68 23.65
CA TRP A 40 19.17 -8.04 22.24
C TRP A 40 18.16 -9.13 21.78
N LEU A 41 17.70 -10.01 22.68
CA LEU A 41 16.89 -11.18 22.31
C LEU A 41 15.51 -10.78 21.82
N ILE A 42 14.76 -10.01 22.63
CA ILE A 42 13.35 -9.71 22.33
C ILE A 42 13.21 -8.82 21.09
N PRO A 43 13.96 -7.72 20.93
CA PRO A 43 13.90 -6.95 19.67
C PRO A 43 14.29 -7.77 18.44
N THR A 44 15.34 -8.61 18.52
CA THR A 44 15.73 -9.47 17.38
C THR A 44 14.61 -10.42 16.97
N VAL A 45 13.98 -11.11 17.92
CA VAL A 45 12.84 -12.00 17.62
C VAL A 45 11.68 -11.21 17.02
N MET A 46 11.39 -10.03 17.56
CA MET A 46 10.31 -9.18 17.04
C MET A 46 10.59 -8.66 15.63
N PHE A 47 11.84 -8.28 15.30
CA PHE A 47 12.23 -7.92 13.92
C PHE A 47 12.05 -9.09 12.95
N LEU A 48 12.40 -10.32 13.33
CA LEU A 48 12.19 -11.52 12.50
C LEU A 48 10.70 -11.84 12.30
N VAL A 49 9.89 -11.68 13.34
CA VAL A 49 8.44 -11.83 13.24
C VAL A 49 7.83 -10.76 12.33
N ALA A 50 8.17 -9.49 12.53
CA ALA A 50 7.65 -8.38 11.73
C ALA A 50 8.10 -8.49 10.26
N MET A 51 9.35 -8.92 10.00
CA MET A 51 9.86 -9.24 8.66
C MET A 51 8.96 -10.26 7.96
N SER A 52 8.67 -11.36 8.65
CA SER A 52 7.86 -12.45 8.09
C SER A 52 6.41 -12.01 7.85
N LEU A 53 5.80 -11.33 8.83
CA LEU A 53 4.44 -10.81 8.72
C LEU A 53 4.33 -9.76 7.61
N GLY A 54 5.28 -8.83 7.51
CA GLY A 54 5.29 -7.80 6.47
C GLY A 54 5.46 -8.37 5.06
N ALA A 55 6.36 -9.34 4.88
CA ALA A 55 6.53 -10.02 3.60
C ALA A 55 5.26 -10.79 3.19
N ILE A 56 4.69 -11.58 4.09
CA ILE A 56 3.47 -12.36 3.82
C ILE A 56 2.29 -11.42 3.55
N SER A 57 2.11 -10.38 4.35
CA SER A 57 1.08 -9.36 4.18
C SER A 57 1.15 -8.71 2.80
N SER A 58 2.35 -8.28 2.39
CA SER A 58 2.60 -7.67 1.08
C SER A 58 2.26 -8.60 -0.08
N LEU A 59 2.72 -9.85 -0.02
CA LEU A 59 2.49 -10.83 -1.09
C LEU A 59 1.02 -11.25 -1.20
N LEU A 60 0.33 -11.43 -0.08
CA LEU A 60 -1.10 -11.75 -0.08
C LEU A 60 -1.94 -10.55 -0.55
N LEU A 61 -1.53 -9.32 -0.22
CA LEU A 61 -2.15 -8.12 -0.75
C LEU A 61 -2.00 -8.02 -2.28
N CYS A 62 -0.81 -8.33 -2.82
CA CYS A 62 -0.61 -8.41 -4.27
C CYS A 62 -1.52 -9.45 -4.92
N GLU A 63 -1.68 -10.64 -4.30
CA GLU A 63 -2.61 -11.65 -4.80
C GLU A 63 -4.07 -11.16 -4.72
N ALA A 64 -4.46 -10.44 -3.67
CA ALA A 64 -5.79 -9.84 -3.55
C ALA A 64 -6.06 -8.81 -4.65
N LEU A 65 -5.08 -7.99 -5.04
CA LEU A 65 -5.22 -7.02 -6.13
C LEU A 65 -5.52 -7.71 -7.47
N THR A 66 -4.98 -8.91 -7.72
CA THR A 66 -5.24 -9.64 -8.96
C THR A 66 -6.62 -10.32 -9.00
N THR A 67 -7.38 -10.33 -7.91
CA THR A 67 -8.76 -10.85 -7.90
C THR A 67 -9.77 -9.88 -8.52
N VAL A 68 -9.40 -8.62 -8.66
CA VAL A 68 -10.24 -7.63 -9.34
C VAL A 68 -10.24 -7.91 -10.85
N ARG A 69 -11.41 -8.07 -11.43
CA ARG A 69 -11.59 -8.46 -12.84
C ARG A 69 -10.79 -7.57 -13.80
N GLY A 70 -9.93 -8.17 -14.61
CA GLY A 70 -9.05 -7.49 -15.57
C GLY A 70 -7.83 -6.82 -14.95
N ASN A 71 -7.41 -7.24 -13.75
CA ASN A 71 -6.17 -6.81 -13.10
C ASN A 71 -5.18 -7.96 -12.87
N ASP A 72 -5.25 -9.03 -13.65
CA ASP A 72 -4.42 -10.24 -13.49
C ASP A 72 -2.91 -9.95 -13.52
N HIS A 73 -2.50 -8.89 -14.21
CA HIS A 73 -1.10 -8.44 -14.36
C HIS A 73 -0.89 -7.00 -13.89
N PHE A 74 -1.68 -6.51 -12.93
CA PHE A 74 -1.59 -5.15 -12.36
C PHE A 74 -1.81 -4.02 -13.39
N GLN A 75 -2.55 -4.30 -14.48
CA GLN A 75 -2.76 -3.33 -15.56
C GLN A 75 -3.69 -2.17 -15.19
N ARG A 76 -4.60 -2.39 -14.22
CA ARG A 76 -5.65 -1.43 -13.85
C ARG A 76 -5.23 -0.37 -12.83
N LYS A 77 -3.99 -0.38 -12.34
CA LYS A 77 -3.49 0.57 -11.33
C LYS A 77 -4.42 0.71 -10.11
N ILE A 78 -4.75 -0.41 -9.49
CA ILE A 78 -5.67 -0.49 -8.34
C ILE A 78 -4.92 -0.20 -7.06
N GLU A 79 -5.35 0.82 -6.32
CA GLU A 79 -4.82 1.17 -5.01
C GLU A 79 -5.58 0.46 -3.88
N LEU A 80 -5.03 0.52 -2.65
CA LEU A 80 -5.61 -0.14 -1.49
C LEU A 80 -7.03 0.39 -1.18
N THR A 81 -7.25 1.69 -1.29
CA THR A 81 -8.56 2.31 -1.14
C THR A 81 -9.57 1.83 -2.18
N HIS A 82 -9.13 1.64 -3.44
CA HIS A 82 -9.96 1.09 -4.50
C HIS A 82 -10.32 -0.38 -4.21
N LEU A 83 -9.34 -1.18 -3.77
CA LEU A 83 -9.56 -2.57 -3.39
C LEU A 83 -10.60 -2.70 -2.25
N THR A 84 -10.53 -1.81 -1.24
CA THR A 84 -11.53 -1.77 -0.16
C THR A 84 -12.92 -1.43 -0.69
N ASN A 85 -13.03 -0.52 -1.66
CA ASN A 85 -14.31 -0.18 -2.32
C ASN A 85 -14.92 -1.37 -3.04
N PHE A 86 -14.07 -2.20 -3.67
CA PHE A 86 -14.49 -3.36 -4.43
C PHE A 86 -14.92 -4.53 -3.53
N LEU A 87 -14.13 -4.83 -2.48
CA LEU A 87 -14.33 -6.02 -1.65
C LEU A 87 -15.36 -5.82 -0.53
N ILE A 88 -15.58 -4.58 -0.05
CA ILE A 88 -16.40 -4.31 1.12
C ILE A 88 -17.70 -3.60 0.73
N PRO A 89 -18.86 -4.29 0.73
CA PRO A 89 -20.14 -3.70 0.34
C PRO A 89 -20.68 -2.73 1.40
N GLN A 90 -20.38 -2.95 2.68
CA GLN A 90 -20.86 -2.15 3.79
C GLN A 90 -20.17 -0.77 3.86
N LYS A 91 -20.90 0.31 3.60
CA LYS A 91 -20.37 1.69 3.58
C LYS A 91 -19.63 2.09 4.88
N LYS A 92 -20.19 1.73 6.06
CA LYS A 92 -19.59 2.07 7.36
C LYS A 92 -18.23 1.40 7.56
N THR A 93 -18.15 0.08 7.37
CA THR A 93 -16.89 -0.69 7.50
C THR A 93 -15.84 -0.20 6.53
N ARG A 94 -16.24 0.07 5.28
CA ARG A 94 -15.36 0.62 4.26
C ARG A 94 -14.79 1.97 4.65
N LEU A 95 -15.63 2.89 5.15
CA LEU A 95 -15.20 4.21 5.60
C LEU A 95 -14.22 4.11 6.77
N ILE A 96 -14.48 3.26 7.76
CA ILE A 96 -13.58 3.04 8.91
C ILE A 96 -12.21 2.56 8.43
N ILE A 97 -12.17 1.55 7.55
CA ILE A 97 -10.91 1.02 7.02
C ILE A 97 -10.14 2.09 6.23
N GLN A 98 -10.82 2.90 5.43
CA GLN A 98 -10.18 3.99 4.69
C GLN A 98 -9.64 5.07 5.62
N ILE A 99 -10.36 5.45 6.67
CA ILE A 99 -9.88 6.40 7.68
C ILE A 99 -8.62 5.84 8.37
N ILE A 100 -8.63 4.58 8.81
CA ILE A 100 -7.47 3.94 9.43
C ILE A 100 -6.27 3.96 8.47
N LEU A 101 -6.49 3.65 7.18
CA LEU A 101 -5.45 3.67 6.16
C LEU A 101 -4.82 5.06 6.00
N TYR A 102 -5.64 6.11 5.84
CA TYR A 102 -5.13 7.48 5.69
C TYR A 102 -4.43 7.97 6.95
N LEU A 103 -5.00 7.74 8.14
CA LEU A 103 -4.37 8.08 9.41
C LEU A 103 -3.03 7.35 9.60
N SER A 104 -2.92 6.10 9.15
CA SER A 104 -1.67 5.34 9.17
C SER A 104 -0.60 6.00 8.32
N ILE A 105 -0.89 6.29 7.05
CA ILE A 105 0.12 6.86 6.14
C ILE A 105 0.48 8.28 6.58
N GLU A 106 -0.50 9.09 6.95
CA GLU A 106 -0.28 10.47 7.44
C GLU A 106 0.55 10.49 8.72
N SER A 107 0.34 9.54 9.64
CA SER A 107 1.16 9.47 10.87
C SER A 107 2.63 9.18 10.58
N VAL A 108 2.92 8.32 9.59
CA VAL A 108 4.30 8.06 9.14
C VAL A 108 4.92 9.31 8.50
N ILE A 109 4.16 10.04 7.67
CA ILE A 109 4.62 11.30 7.07
C ILE A 109 4.92 12.33 8.16
N ILE A 110 4.00 12.53 9.12
CA ILE A 110 4.14 13.48 10.23
C ILE A 110 5.39 13.16 11.05
N ALA A 111 5.57 11.92 11.48
CA ALA A 111 6.75 11.49 12.22
C ALA A 111 8.04 11.72 11.41
N SER A 112 8.03 11.43 10.12
CA SER A 112 9.16 11.66 9.23
C SER A 112 9.49 13.14 9.07
N ILE A 113 8.49 14.02 8.98
CA ILE A 113 8.69 15.48 8.90
C ILE A 113 9.28 16.01 10.20
N ILE A 114 8.76 15.62 11.37
CA ILE A 114 9.27 16.08 12.67
C ILE A 114 10.75 15.72 12.79
N LEU A 115 11.09 14.45 12.58
CA LEU A 115 12.47 13.99 12.72
C LEU A 115 13.41 14.60 11.67
N SER A 116 12.95 14.72 10.43
CA SER A 116 13.73 15.36 9.35
C SER A 116 14.01 16.81 9.67
N SER A 117 13.03 17.55 10.19
CA SER A 117 13.20 18.95 10.60
C SER A 117 14.21 19.09 11.72
N GLN A 118 14.11 18.25 12.75
CA GLN A 118 15.06 18.23 13.89
C GLN A 118 16.48 17.87 13.43
N ALA A 119 16.63 16.84 12.61
CA ALA A 119 17.92 16.43 12.08
C ALA A 119 18.54 17.51 11.18
N MET A 120 17.74 18.23 10.39
CA MET A 120 18.21 19.36 9.59
C MET A 120 18.64 20.54 10.46
N ASP A 121 17.93 20.83 11.54
CA ASP A 121 18.32 21.86 12.50
C ASP A 121 19.64 21.52 13.22
N LEU A 122 19.83 20.28 13.65
CA LEU A 122 21.09 19.79 14.20
C LEU A 122 22.23 19.90 13.18
N MET A 123 21.96 19.56 11.92
CA MET A 123 22.93 19.71 10.84
C MET A 123 23.32 21.17 10.62
N LEU A 124 22.35 22.10 10.61
CA LEU A 124 22.62 23.53 10.50
C LEU A 124 23.45 24.05 11.68
N LEU A 125 23.10 23.63 12.89
CA LEU A 125 23.85 24.01 14.09
C LEU A 125 25.31 23.58 13.96
N ARG A 126 25.57 22.39 13.48
CA ARG A 126 26.89 21.82 13.31
C ARG A 126 27.73 22.52 12.22
N TRP A 127 27.13 22.81 11.07
CA TRP A 127 27.84 23.30 9.90
C TRP A 127 27.84 24.84 9.79
N ALA A 128 26.71 25.48 10.15
CA ALA A 128 26.58 26.94 10.14
C ALA A 128 26.78 27.59 11.51
N GLY A 129 27.01 26.80 12.59
CA GLY A 129 27.22 27.27 13.95
C GLY A 129 25.97 27.87 14.61
N LYS A 130 24.82 27.84 13.95
CA LYS A 130 23.55 28.32 14.50
C LYS A 130 22.35 27.79 13.69
N THR A 131 21.24 27.61 14.40
CA THR A 131 19.91 27.44 13.76
C THR A 131 18.90 28.38 14.38
N CYS A 132 17.86 28.75 13.65
CA CYS A 132 16.85 29.70 14.11
C CYS A 132 15.45 29.16 13.78
N GLY A 133 14.46 29.64 14.53
CA GLY A 133 13.07 29.34 14.23
C GLY A 133 12.12 30.27 14.93
N LEU A 134 10.83 30.16 14.59
CA LEU A 134 9.76 30.92 15.22
C LEU A 134 9.24 30.14 16.44
N SER A 135 9.47 30.65 17.64
CA SER A 135 8.99 30.09 18.90
C SER A 135 7.64 30.70 19.30
N LEU A 136 6.75 29.85 19.84
CA LEU A 136 5.50 30.30 20.48
C LEU A 136 5.63 30.37 22.00
N HIS A 137 6.47 29.53 22.61
CA HIS A 137 6.70 29.47 24.04
C HIS A 137 8.19 29.22 24.32
N PRO A 138 8.87 29.83 25.32
CA PRO A 138 8.27 30.69 26.35
C PRO A 138 7.89 32.09 25.86
N ASN A 139 8.48 32.59 24.79
CA ASN A 139 8.20 33.91 24.23
C ASN A 139 7.92 33.80 22.74
N LEU A 140 6.87 34.51 22.26
CA LEU A 140 6.58 34.62 20.84
C LEU A 140 7.68 35.43 20.14
N GLY A 141 8.40 34.82 19.21
CA GLY A 141 9.45 35.51 18.48
C GLY A 141 10.45 34.57 17.81
N PHE A 142 11.46 35.16 17.16
CA PHE A 142 12.56 34.42 16.58
C PHE A 142 13.56 34.02 17.68
N LEU A 143 13.74 32.69 17.83
CA LEU A 143 14.74 32.11 18.71
C LEU A 143 15.87 31.54 17.84
N CYS A 144 17.11 31.97 18.12
CA CYS A 144 18.31 31.40 17.51
C CYS A 144 19.19 30.76 18.59
N VAL A 145 19.60 29.52 18.33
CA VAL A 145 20.47 28.76 19.23
C VAL A 145 21.80 28.45 18.54
N LYS A 146 22.88 28.41 19.35
CA LYS A 146 24.23 28.10 18.90
C LYS A 146 24.72 26.74 19.40
N ASP A 147 24.10 26.24 20.46
CA ASP A 147 24.42 24.94 21.06
C ASP A 147 23.11 24.13 21.17
N ALA A 148 23.19 22.82 21.00
CA ALA A 148 22.05 21.96 21.21
C ALA A 148 21.70 21.87 22.69
N ILE A 149 20.42 22.08 23.03
CA ILE A 149 19.94 21.99 24.42
C ILE A 149 19.63 20.52 24.73
N ASP A 150 19.07 19.77 23.75
CA ASP A 150 18.78 18.35 23.85
C ASP A 150 19.30 17.58 22.63
N GLY A 151 19.60 16.29 22.81
CA GLY A 151 20.13 15.42 21.76
C GLY A 151 19.20 15.23 20.55
N ASN A 152 17.89 15.47 20.72
CA ASN A 152 16.89 15.31 19.65
C ASN A 152 16.43 16.64 19.03
N SER A 153 16.50 17.74 19.78
CA SER A 153 16.09 19.05 19.26
C SER A 153 17.05 20.14 19.76
N PRO A 154 17.60 20.99 18.86
CA PRO A 154 18.44 22.11 19.30
C PRO A 154 17.71 23.11 20.19
N PHE A 155 16.40 23.16 20.11
CA PHE A 155 15.55 24.12 20.82
C PHE A 155 15.04 23.62 22.18
N GLY A 156 15.43 22.41 22.60
CA GLY A 156 15.01 21.79 23.85
C GLY A 156 13.48 21.70 24.03
N SER A 157 12.99 22.17 25.19
CA SER A 157 11.54 22.18 25.49
C SER A 157 10.78 23.36 24.86
N SER A 158 11.44 24.25 24.12
CA SER A 158 10.79 25.38 23.47
C SER A 158 9.77 24.93 22.43
N TYR A 159 8.58 25.54 22.46
CA TYR A 159 7.52 25.21 21.52
C TYR A 159 7.73 25.96 20.20
N MET A 160 8.23 25.25 19.19
CA MET A 160 8.57 25.82 17.88
C MET A 160 7.39 25.68 16.92
N LEU A 161 7.05 26.80 16.23
CA LEU A 161 6.08 26.78 15.15
C LEU A 161 6.74 26.38 13.82
N ALA A 162 7.87 26.98 13.49
CA ALA A 162 8.62 26.64 12.28
C ALA A 162 10.12 26.90 12.53
N SER A 163 10.95 25.91 12.32
CA SER A 163 12.40 26.03 12.37
C SER A 163 13.00 26.21 10.96
N LEU A 164 14.24 26.63 10.87
CA LEU A 164 14.95 26.70 9.60
C LEU A 164 15.09 25.30 8.96
N GLY A 165 15.34 24.28 9.79
CA GLY A 165 15.36 22.88 9.33
C GLY A 165 14.05 22.43 8.72
N PHE A 166 12.91 22.84 9.32
CA PHE A 166 11.58 22.56 8.75
C PHE A 166 11.40 23.21 7.37
N VAL A 167 11.79 24.46 7.19
CA VAL A 167 11.67 25.15 5.91
C VAL A 167 12.54 24.50 4.84
N ILE A 168 13.77 24.12 5.19
CA ILE A 168 14.67 23.40 4.28
C ILE A 168 14.10 22.03 3.90
N ALA A 169 13.62 21.26 4.89
CA ALA A 169 13.01 19.96 4.64
C ALA A 169 11.79 20.08 3.72
N LEU A 170 10.92 21.07 3.93
CA LEU A 170 9.80 21.37 3.04
C LEU A 170 10.28 21.69 1.62
N GLY A 171 11.30 22.53 1.49
CA GLY A 171 11.86 22.93 0.19
C GLY A 171 12.41 21.76 -0.62
N PHE A 172 12.98 20.74 0.04
CA PHE A 172 13.45 19.52 -0.61
C PHE A 172 12.33 18.53 -0.94
N CYS A 173 11.41 18.31 0.01
CA CYS A 173 10.38 17.27 -0.13
C CYS A 173 9.24 17.68 -1.06
N ALA A 174 8.81 18.95 -1.02
CA ALA A 174 7.66 19.40 -1.81
C ALA A 174 7.83 19.18 -3.32
N PRO A 175 8.95 19.55 -3.97
CA PRO A 175 9.15 19.27 -5.39
C PRO A 175 9.08 17.79 -5.74
N LEU A 176 9.66 16.92 -4.90
CA LEU A 176 9.69 15.47 -5.12
C LEU A 176 8.30 14.84 -4.96
N ALA A 177 7.45 15.38 -4.10
CA ALA A 177 6.08 14.89 -3.90
C ALA A 177 5.15 15.17 -5.10
N PHE A 178 5.50 16.11 -6.00
CA PHE A 178 4.78 16.35 -7.25
C PHE A 178 5.13 15.36 -8.35
N LEU A 179 6.26 14.65 -8.25
CA LEU A 179 6.69 13.64 -9.22
C LEU A 179 5.79 12.41 -9.17
N ASP A 180 5.80 11.62 -10.24
CA ASP A 180 5.25 10.27 -10.21
C ASP A 180 6.24 9.30 -9.57
N LEU A 181 5.75 8.14 -9.09
CA LEU A 181 6.59 7.17 -8.38
C LEU A 181 7.76 6.67 -9.25
N VAL A 182 7.53 6.49 -10.55
CA VAL A 182 8.56 6.08 -11.51
C VAL A 182 9.64 7.16 -11.70
N ASP A 183 9.23 8.43 -11.75
CA ASP A 183 10.17 9.55 -11.93
C ASP A 183 11.00 9.80 -10.67
N ASN A 184 10.45 9.47 -9.49
CA ASN A 184 11.15 9.54 -8.20
C ASN A 184 12.17 8.39 -8.00
N MET A 185 12.23 7.38 -8.89
CA MET A 185 13.08 6.20 -8.71
C MET A 185 14.58 6.50 -8.68
N ILE A 186 15.03 7.51 -9.42
CA ILE A 186 16.46 7.89 -9.42
C ILE A 186 16.86 8.36 -8.02
N VAL A 187 16.02 9.17 -7.38
CA VAL A 187 16.24 9.67 -6.02
C VAL A 187 16.25 8.51 -5.03
N GLN A 188 15.32 7.55 -5.18
CA GLN A 188 15.25 6.37 -4.30
C GLN A 188 16.48 5.45 -4.43
N ILE A 189 16.96 5.22 -5.65
CA ILE A 189 18.17 4.39 -5.86
C ILE A 189 19.41 5.09 -5.29
N LEU A 190 19.53 6.40 -5.47
CA LEU A 190 20.62 7.18 -4.89
C LEU A 190 20.57 7.17 -3.37
N SER A 191 19.38 7.38 -2.79
CA SER A 191 19.14 7.29 -1.36
C SER A 191 19.52 5.92 -0.78
N PHE A 192 19.12 4.83 -1.44
CA PHE A 192 19.47 3.47 -1.04
C PHE A 192 20.98 3.24 -1.05
N GLY A 193 21.68 3.71 -2.09
CA GLY A 193 23.14 3.63 -2.15
C GLY A 193 23.83 4.42 -1.02
N THR A 194 23.32 5.62 -0.75
CA THR A 194 23.80 6.47 0.36
C THR A 194 23.52 5.84 1.71
N LEU A 195 22.33 5.25 1.92
CA LEU A 195 22.02 4.50 3.14
C LEU A 195 22.97 3.33 3.36
N ALA A 196 23.25 2.54 2.33
CA ALA A 196 24.21 1.45 2.43
C ALA A 196 25.61 1.95 2.84
N PHE A 197 26.07 3.06 2.24
CA PHE A 197 27.32 3.72 2.63
C PHE A 197 27.30 4.14 4.11
N ILE A 198 26.24 4.81 4.58
CA ILE A 198 26.10 5.27 5.96
C ILE A 198 26.17 4.09 6.94
N VAL A 199 25.40 3.01 6.67
CA VAL A 199 25.37 1.82 7.53
C VAL A 199 26.76 1.18 7.62
N ILE A 200 27.49 1.07 6.51
CA ILE A 200 28.85 0.51 6.50
C ILE A 200 29.80 1.38 7.32
N VAL A 201 29.75 2.71 7.16
CA VAL A 201 30.59 3.66 7.92
C VAL A 201 30.29 3.57 9.41
N TRP A 202 29.01 3.56 9.81
CA TRP A 202 28.61 3.46 11.21
C TRP A 202 29.06 2.14 11.83
N ILE A 203 28.83 1.00 11.16
CA ILE A 203 29.29 -0.31 11.64
C ILE A 203 30.82 -0.33 11.81
N GLY A 204 31.56 0.22 10.84
CA GLY A 204 33.01 0.36 10.94
C GLY A 204 33.43 1.21 12.15
N THR A 205 32.74 2.33 12.39
CA THR A 205 32.98 3.21 13.55
C THR A 205 32.68 2.48 14.86
N PHE A 206 31.59 1.73 14.96
CA PHE A 206 31.24 0.96 16.17
C PHE A 206 32.32 -0.07 16.52
N ILE A 207 32.84 -0.78 15.53
CA ILE A 207 33.92 -1.78 15.74
C ILE A 207 35.22 -1.10 16.20
N ILE A 208 35.57 0.06 15.62
CA ILE A 208 36.80 0.80 15.98
C ILE A 208 36.68 1.43 17.38
N THR A 209 35.52 1.96 17.75
CA THR A 209 35.27 2.57 19.06
C THR A 209 35.32 1.54 20.19
N GLY A 210 34.93 0.29 19.90
CA GLY A 210 34.91 -0.81 20.85
C GLY A 210 33.48 -1.23 21.23
N LEU A 211 33.32 -2.51 21.55
CA LEU A 211 32.02 -3.12 21.84
C LEU A 211 31.97 -3.57 23.31
N HIS A 212 31.07 -2.98 24.08
CA HIS A 212 30.81 -3.29 25.48
C HIS A 212 29.56 -4.16 25.62
N LYS A 213 29.77 -5.47 25.87
CA LYS A 213 28.67 -6.43 25.96
C LYS A 213 27.68 -6.13 27.09
N ASP A 214 28.14 -5.45 28.13
CA ASP A 214 27.32 -5.12 29.30
C ASP A 214 26.25 -4.07 29.00
N TYR A 215 26.39 -3.29 27.91
CA TYR A 215 25.40 -2.28 27.52
C TYR A 215 24.15 -2.87 26.90
N VAL A 216 24.24 -4.08 26.31
CA VAL A 216 23.10 -4.76 25.67
C VAL A 216 22.94 -6.15 26.28
N PRO A 217 22.21 -6.28 27.41
CA PRO A 217 21.96 -7.57 28.06
C PRO A 217 21.11 -8.49 27.19
N LEU A 218 20.99 -9.76 27.57
CA LEU A 218 20.12 -10.70 26.88
C LEU A 218 18.66 -10.23 26.89
N ILE A 219 18.18 -9.84 28.09
CA ILE A 219 16.84 -9.27 28.31
C ILE A 219 17.04 -8.01 29.15
N GLY A 220 16.55 -6.88 28.67
CA GLY A 220 16.67 -5.59 29.34
C GLY A 220 15.51 -5.31 30.30
N SER A 221 15.52 -4.12 30.88
CA SER A 221 14.60 -3.70 31.94
C SER A 221 13.20 -3.30 31.42
N ASN A 222 13.10 -2.82 30.17
CA ASN A 222 11.83 -2.31 29.62
C ASN A 222 11.58 -2.83 28.21
N GLN A 223 10.43 -3.47 28.01
CA GLN A 223 10.02 -4.06 26.73
C GLN A 223 8.85 -3.29 26.07
N SER A 224 8.32 -2.25 26.70
CA SER A 224 7.08 -1.59 26.27
C SER A 224 7.16 -0.99 24.86
N GLN A 225 8.32 -0.46 24.50
CA GLN A 225 8.49 0.23 23.20
C GLN A 225 8.87 -0.70 22.05
N VAL A 226 9.24 -1.98 22.32
CA VAL A 226 9.79 -2.89 21.29
C VAL A 226 8.83 -3.07 20.12
N VAL A 227 7.58 -3.43 20.42
CA VAL A 227 6.65 -3.80 19.36
C VAL A 227 6.18 -2.57 18.57
N GLY A 228 5.90 -1.45 19.25
CA GLY A 228 5.56 -0.19 18.57
C GLY A 228 6.65 0.24 17.61
N THR A 229 7.90 0.32 18.08
CA THR A 229 9.04 0.71 17.26
C THR A 229 9.30 -0.27 16.11
N VAL A 230 9.25 -1.57 16.37
CA VAL A 230 9.47 -2.57 15.32
C VAL A 230 8.38 -2.51 14.25
N LEU A 231 7.10 -2.49 14.62
CA LEU A 231 5.99 -2.42 13.66
C LEU A 231 5.99 -1.12 12.87
N PHE A 232 6.40 0.01 13.48
CA PHE A 232 6.58 1.27 12.77
C PHE A 232 7.59 1.16 11.63
N ASN A 233 8.71 0.49 11.86
CA ASN A 233 9.75 0.31 10.86
C ASN A 233 9.36 -0.64 9.71
N TYR A 234 8.25 -1.38 9.82
CA TYR A 234 7.71 -2.21 8.76
C TYR A 234 6.38 -1.66 8.17
N ALA A 235 6.16 -0.37 8.26
CA ALA A 235 4.96 0.31 7.75
C ALA A 235 4.90 0.45 6.21
N PHE A 236 5.55 -0.42 5.46
CA PHE A 236 5.69 -0.33 4.00
C PHE A 236 4.55 -1.01 3.21
N VAL A 237 3.75 -1.87 3.84
CA VAL A 237 2.73 -2.68 3.14
C VAL A 237 1.69 -1.81 2.44
N THR A 238 1.37 -0.64 3.01
CA THR A 238 0.46 0.33 2.40
C THR A 238 0.99 0.95 1.10
N THR A 239 2.29 0.90 0.84
CA THR A 239 2.91 1.40 -0.41
C THR A 239 2.94 0.34 -1.52
N VAL A 240 2.72 -0.94 -1.17
CA VAL A 240 2.83 -2.07 -2.09
C VAL A 240 1.90 -1.97 -3.29
N PRO A 241 0.60 -1.59 -3.17
CA PRO A 241 -0.27 -1.43 -4.33
C PRO A 241 0.26 -0.41 -5.34
N SER A 242 0.72 0.75 -4.88
CA SER A 242 1.28 1.79 -5.75
C SER A 242 2.56 1.31 -6.44
N TRP A 243 3.41 0.56 -5.73
CA TRP A 243 4.63 -0.01 -6.27
C TRP A 243 4.37 -1.05 -7.36
N VAL A 244 3.49 -2.05 -7.12
CA VAL A 244 3.23 -3.12 -8.11
C VAL A 244 2.50 -2.61 -9.35
N ASN A 245 1.71 -1.54 -9.22
CA ASN A 245 1.02 -0.90 -10.33
C ASN A 245 1.97 -0.22 -11.34
N ASP A 246 3.16 0.16 -10.92
CA ASP A 246 4.15 0.85 -11.74
C ASP A 246 5.40 -0.03 -11.98
N LEU A 247 5.31 -1.34 -11.69
CA LEU A 247 6.40 -2.30 -11.84
C LEU A 247 6.62 -2.72 -13.29
N ARG A 248 7.88 -2.97 -13.69
CA ARG A 248 8.17 -3.59 -14.99
C ARG A 248 7.73 -5.05 -15.00
N PRO A 249 7.26 -5.58 -16.15
CA PRO A 249 6.76 -6.95 -16.25
C PRO A 249 7.82 -8.04 -15.97
N ASP A 250 9.10 -7.74 -16.15
CA ASP A 250 10.23 -8.64 -15.94
C ASP A 250 10.61 -8.79 -14.47
N VAL A 251 10.09 -7.93 -13.58
CA VAL A 251 10.47 -7.91 -12.17
C VAL A 251 9.65 -8.90 -11.34
N SER A 252 10.35 -9.76 -10.60
CA SER A 252 9.71 -10.70 -9.68
C SER A 252 9.32 -10.02 -8.36
N ILE A 253 8.02 -9.83 -8.14
CA ILE A 253 7.43 -9.27 -6.91
C ILE A 253 7.93 -10.01 -5.67
N ARG A 254 7.92 -11.36 -5.69
CA ARG A 254 8.34 -12.18 -4.54
C ARG A 254 9.80 -11.93 -4.17
N LYS A 255 10.71 -11.96 -5.18
CA LYS A 255 12.14 -11.74 -4.93
C LYS A 255 12.38 -10.32 -4.42
N ALA A 256 11.79 -9.31 -5.05
CA ALA A 256 11.95 -7.92 -4.61
C ALA A 256 11.48 -7.71 -3.17
N THR A 257 10.31 -8.22 -2.80
CA THR A 257 9.80 -8.13 -1.42
C THR A 257 10.73 -8.80 -0.42
N TRP A 258 11.11 -10.09 -0.66
CA TRP A 258 11.95 -10.80 0.29
C TRP A 258 13.36 -10.20 0.43
N TYR A 259 14.00 -9.81 -0.67
CA TYR A 259 15.31 -9.15 -0.60
C TYR A 259 15.23 -7.83 0.18
N SER A 260 14.21 -7.01 -0.05
CA SER A 260 14.05 -5.74 0.65
C SER A 260 13.89 -5.93 2.16
N VAL A 261 12.98 -6.82 2.60
CA VAL A 261 12.75 -7.03 4.04
C VAL A 261 13.94 -7.68 4.73
N ILE A 262 14.67 -8.61 4.06
CA ILE A 262 15.87 -9.25 4.63
C ILE A 262 17.00 -8.24 4.79
N ILE A 263 17.29 -7.43 3.75
CA ILE A 263 18.34 -6.41 3.79
C ILE A 263 18.06 -5.42 4.91
N THR A 264 16.83 -4.93 5.01
CA THR A 264 16.43 -3.97 6.05
C THR A 264 16.52 -4.57 7.44
N THR A 265 16.01 -5.80 7.63
CA THR A 265 16.06 -6.49 8.94
C THR A 265 17.49 -6.71 9.40
N LEU A 266 18.37 -7.15 8.48
CA LEU A 266 19.78 -7.33 8.78
C LEU A 266 20.45 -6.01 9.21
N ALA A 267 20.16 -4.93 8.49
CA ALA A 267 20.68 -3.61 8.86
C ALA A 267 20.18 -3.19 10.25
N TYR A 268 18.90 -3.38 10.56
CA TYR A 268 18.33 -3.06 11.87
C TYR A 268 18.98 -3.85 13.01
N ILE A 269 19.12 -5.17 12.87
CA ILE A 269 19.74 -6.01 13.90
C ILE A 269 21.22 -5.66 14.09
N LEU A 270 21.96 -5.45 12.99
CA LEU A 270 23.39 -5.08 13.08
C LEU A 270 23.57 -3.70 13.74
N LEU A 271 22.83 -2.68 13.29
CA LEU A 271 22.90 -1.35 13.89
C LEU A 271 22.43 -1.36 15.35
N GLY A 272 21.37 -2.11 15.67
CA GLY A 272 20.83 -2.21 17.01
C GLY A 272 21.82 -2.82 17.98
N ILE A 273 22.37 -3.99 17.66
CA ILE A 273 23.32 -4.69 18.54
C ILE A 273 24.63 -3.92 18.62
N LEU A 274 25.27 -3.61 17.48
CA LEU A 274 26.59 -3.00 17.47
C LEU A 274 26.56 -1.56 18.00
N GLY A 275 25.57 -0.76 17.57
CA GLY A 275 25.42 0.60 18.05
C GLY A 275 25.10 0.68 19.55
N GLY A 276 24.20 -0.20 20.02
CA GLY A 276 23.87 -0.32 21.44
C GLY A 276 25.03 -0.79 22.31
N MET A 277 25.91 -1.64 21.77
CA MET A 277 27.12 -2.10 22.47
C MET A 277 28.25 -1.05 22.52
N THR A 278 28.23 -0.07 21.61
CA THR A 278 29.33 0.91 21.48
C THR A 278 29.15 2.08 22.40
N TYR A 279 27.99 2.68 22.47
CA TYR A 279 27.72 3.89 23.23
C TYR A 279 26.71 3.62 24.34
N LYS A 280 26.94 4.22 25.51
CA LYS A 280 25.93 4.23 26.58
C LYS A 280 25.03 5.44 26.34
N MET A 281 23.81 5.16 25.83
CA MET A 281 22.87 6.19 25.43
C MET A 281 21.90 6.56 26.54
N ASP A 282 21.60 7.83 26.65
CA ASP A 282 20.51 8.33 27.49
C ASP A 282 19.16 8.19 26.79
N LEU A 283 18.07 8.16 27.57
CA LEU A 283 16.71 7.98 27.02
C LEU A 283 16.28 9.05 26.01
N ALA A 284 16.86 10.24 26.11
CA ALA A 284 16.61 11.36 25.20
C ALA A 284 17.63 11.45 24.04
N SER A 285 18.60 10.52 23.98
CA SER A 285 19.66 10.52 22.96
C SER A 285 19.32 9.61 21.79
N ASN A 286 20.03 9.77 20.69
CA ASN A 286 19.99 8.91 19.53
C ASN A 286 21.41 8.62 19.03
N ILE A 287 21.56 7.62 18.15
CA ILE A 287 22.88 7.17 17.70
C ILE A 287 23.68 8.28 16.99
N ILE A 288 23.03 9.22 16.34
CA ILE A 288 23.67 10.34 15.64
C ILE A 288 24.35 11.25 16.65
N ALA A 289 23.67 11.61 17.74
CA ALA A 289 24.22 12.45 18.80
C ALA A 289 25.42 11.76 19.47
N GLU A 290 25.36 10.47 19.72
CA GLU A 290 26.45 9.71 20.34
C GLU A 290 27.67 9.61 19.43
N ILE A 291 27.49 9.40 18.11
CA ILE A 291 28.60 9.43 17.14
C ILE A 291 29.25 10.81 17.12
N ASP A 292 28.47 11.88 17.21
CA ASP A 292 28.97 13.26 17.22
C ASP A 292 29.81 13.60 18.43
N HIS A 293 29.47 13.07 19.59
CA HIS A 293 30.24 13.27 20.85
C HIS A 293 31.42 12.30 21.02
N SER A 294 31.56 11.31 20.11
CA SER A 294 32.58 10.28 20.19
C SER A 294 33.99 10.83 19.94
N SER A 295 34.97 10.34 20.74
CA SER A 295 36.41 10.63 20.55
C SER A 295 36.99 10.05 19.25
N HIS A 296 36.31 9.05 18.65
CA HIS A 296 36.69 8.39 17.38
C HIS A 296 36.06 9.04 16.15
N ARG A 297 35.50 10.23 16.32
CA ARG A 297 34.94 11.02 15.23
C ARG A 297 35.98 11.31 14.16
N ASN A 298 35.64 11.07 12.89
CA ASN A 298 36.50 11.35 11.75
C ASN A 298 35.66 11.90 10.55
N ILE A 299 36.35 12.40 9.52
CA ILE A 299 35.70 13.00 8.34
C ILE A 299 34.65 12.07 7.74
N LEU A 300 34.89 10.75 7.75
CA LEU A 300 33.96 9.77 7.12
C LEU A 300 32.67 9.65 7.93
N THR A 301 32.76 9.61 9.27
CA THR A 301 31.61 9.63 10.16
C THR A 301 30.82 10.93 10.04
N ASP A 302 31.52 12.07 9.89
CA ASP A 302 30.91 13.38 9.71
C ASP A 302 30.10 13.45 8.42
N ILE A 303 30.66 12.94 7.31
CA ILE A 303 29.96 12.85 6.03
C ILE A 303 28.74 11.93 6.15
N ALA A 304 28.88 10.76 6.76
CA ALA A 304 27.78 9.81 6.93
C ALA A 304 26.63 10.40 7.77
N THR A 305 26.97 11.06 8.89
CA THR A 305 25.98 11.73 9.75
C THR A 305 25.28 12.89 9.03
N PHE A 306 26.02 13.66 8.23
CA PHE A 306 25.47 14.73 7.40
C PHE A 306 24.53 14.21 6.32
N LEU A 307 24.90 13.13 5.62
CA LEU A 307 24.12 12.57 4.54
C LEU A 307 22.84 11.86 5.02
N PHE A 308 22.81 11.38 6.27
CA PHE A 308 21.67 10.60 6.77
C PHE A 308 20.33 11.35 6.71
N PRO A 309 20.15 12.56 7.26
CA PRO A 309 18.89 13.28 7.15
C PRO A 309 18.54 13.62 5.70
N LEU A 310 19.50 13.97 4.88
CA LEU A 310 19.28 14.35 3.47
C LEU A 310 18.84 13.16 2.62
N ALA A 311 19.54 12.03 2.74
CA ALA A 311 19.35 10.91 1.83
C ALA A 311 18.31 9.91 2.33
N VAL A 312 18.08 9.77 3.63
CA VAL A 312 17.20 8.75 4.19
C VAL A 312 15.89 9.36 4.67
N LEU A 313 15.93 10.39 5.47
CA LEU A 313 14.72 10.97 6.05
C LEU A 313 13.89 11.75 5.02
N LEU A 314 14.55 12.62 4.24
CA LEU A 314 13.85 13.46 3.26
C LEU A 314 13.30 12.66 2.08
N THR A 315 13.89 11.54 1.71
CA THR A 315 13.43 10.76 0.54
C THR A 315 12.22 9.87 0.83
N SER A 316 11.98 9.50 2.09
CA SER A 316 10.80 8.71 2.48
C SER A 316 9.50 9.51 2.41
N ILE A 317 9.53 10.80 2.80
CA ILE A 317 8.35 11.68 2.82
C ILE A 317 7.66 11.78 1.45
N PRO A 318 8.36 12.07 0.34
CA PRO A 318 7.75 12.14 -0.99
C PRO A 318 7.07 10.84 -1.43
N VAL A 319 7.67 9.68 -1.10
CA VAL A 319 7.09 8.36 -1.45
C VAL A 319 5.72 8.18 -0.81
N TYR A 320 5.60 8.41 0.48
CA TYR A 320 4.32 8.31 1.18
C TYR A 320 3.30 9.36 0.70
N SER A 321 3.75 10.60 0.43
CA SER A 321 2.89 11.63 -0.16
C SER A 321 2.34 11.22 -1.53
N ILE A 322 3.17 10.61 -2.39
CA ILE A 322 2.74 10.06 -3.69
C ILE A 322 1.73 8.93 -3.50
N VAL A 323 1.94 8.04 -2.53
CA VAL A 323 1.02 6.93 -2.21
C VAL A 323 -0.34 7.47 -1.74
N VAL A 324 -0.38 8.47 -0.86
CA VAL A 324 -1.63 9.13 -0.45
C VAL A 324 -2.33 9.74 -1.66
N ARG A 325 -1.59 10.48 -2.50
CA ARG A 325 -2.13 11.08 -3.72
C ARG A 325 -2.76 10.03 -4.63
N TYR A 326 -2.07 8.91 -4.89
CA TYR A 326 -2.58 7.83 -5.74
C TYR A 326 -3.84 7.18 -5.14
N ASN A 327 -3.86 6.95 -3.83
CA ASN A 327 -5.04 6.42 -3.16
C ASN A 327 -6.24 7.37 -3.25
N LEU A 328 -6.05 8.69 -3.11
CA LEU A 328 -7.11 9.69 -3.21
C LEU A 328 -7.61 9.86 -4.65
N GLU A 329 -6.69 9.94 -5.62
CA GLU A 329 -7.00 10.21 -7.03
C GLU A 329 -7.59 8.97 -7.74
N ARG A 330 -6.90 7.81 -7.65
CA ARG A 330 -7.29 6.59 -8.38
C ARG A 330 -8.55 5.93 -7.81
N SER A 331 -8.86 6.16 -6.53
CA SER A 331 -10.13 5.71 -5.92
C SER A 331 -11.33 6.60 -6.25
N GLY A 332 -11.12 7.75 -6.89
CA GLY A 332 -12.17 8.71 -7.21
C GLY A 332 -12.70 9.53 -6.03
N LEU A 333 -12.01 9.50 -4.87
CA LEU A 333 -12.40 10.28 -3.69
C LEU A 333 -12.21 11.78 -3.89
N CYS A 334 -11.13 12.19 -4.57
CA CYS A 334 -10.79 13.59 -4.80
C CYS A 334 -10.33 13.83 -6.23
N LYS A 335 -10.53 15.06 -6.73
CA LYS A 335 -9.90 15.52 -7.96
C LYS A 335 -8.38 15.67 -7.75
N ARG A 336 -7.57 15.51 -8.81
CA ARG A 336 -6.10 15.55 -8.75
C ARG A 336 -5.53 16.75 -7.97
N LYS A 337 -6.07 17.95 -8.16
CA LYS A 337 -5.61 19.16 -7.44
C LYS A 337 -5.82 19.06 -5.92
N MET A 338 -6.98 18.54 -5.50
CA MET A 338 -7.27 18.32 -4.07
C MET A 338 -6.45 17.15 -3.51
N ALA A 339 -6.25 16.09 -4.27
CA ALA A 339 -5.39 14.97 -3.86
C ALA A 339 -3.95 15.46 -3.60
N ILE A 340 -3.39 16.28 -4.49
CA ILE A 340 -2.06 16.90 -4.30
C ILE A 340 -2.04 17.78 -3.04
N LEU A 341 -3.03 18.66 -2.86
CA LEU A 341 -3.09 19.53 -1.69
C LEU A 341 -3.10 18.73 -0.38
N LEU A 342 -3.97 17.73 -0.30
CA LEU A 342 -4.12 16.89 0.90
C LEU A 342 -2.89 16.01 1.15
N SER A 343 -2.29 15.43 0.11
CA SER A 343 -1.13 14.53 0.28
C SER A 343 0.19 15.26 0.50
N THR A 344 0.35 16.47 -0.03
CA THR A 344 1.65 17.18 -0.01
C THR A 344 1.69 18.30 1.02
N LEU A 345 0.62 19.12 1.16
CA LEU A 345 0.64 20.27 2.06
C LEU A 345 0.01 20.02 3.43
N LEU A 346 -1.04 19.20 3.50
CA LEU A 346 -1.75 18.97 4.76
C LEU A 346 -0.84 18.42 5.87
N PRO A 347 0.03 17.41 5.64
CA PRO A 347 0.92 16.90 6.69
C PRO A 347 1.85 17.99 7.26
N TRP A 348 2.39 18.86 6.41
CA TRP A 348 3.25 19.96 6.83
C TRP A 348 2.51 20.99 7.68
N ILE A 349 1.25 21.28 7.35
CA ILE A 349 0.41 22.17 8.16
C ILE A 349 0.08 21.54 9.52
N ILE A 350 -0.24 20.23 9.53
CA ILE A 350 -0.54 19.50 10.77
C ILE A 350 0.68 19.47 11.70
N VAL A 351 1.89 19.35 11.17
CA VAL A 351 3.13 19.29 11.96
C VAL A 351 3.46 20.63 12.66
N LEU A 352 3.00 21.77 12.14
CA LEU A 352 3.35 23.08 12.71
C LEU A 352 3.22 23.16 14.25
N PRO A 353 2.14 22.69 14.89
CA PRO A 353 2.03 22.72 16.35
C PRO A 353 2.81 21.59 17.07
N PHE A 354 3.44 20.65 16.36
CA PHE A 354 3.98 19.41 16.93
C PHE A 354 5.49 19.23 16.72
N GLN A 355 6.24 20.31 16.47
CA GLN A 355 7.66 20.22 16.13
C GLN A 355 8.61 19.98 17.32
N SER A 356 8.14 19.99 18.57
CA SER A 356 8.96 19.65 19.72
C SER A 356 9.22 18.13 19.80
N GLY A 357 10.39 17.72 20.32
CA GLY A 357 10.82 16.32 20.40
C GLY A 357 9.86 15.38 21.14
N PHE A 358 9.09 15.89 22.08
CA PHE A 358 8.07 15.17 22.82
C PHE A 358 6.96 14.57 21.91
N TRP A 359 6.50 15.31 20.92
CA TRP A 359 5.44 14.86 20.03
C TRP A 359 5.84 13.71 19.11
N LEU A 360 7.12 13.59 18.77
CA LEU A 360 7.61 12.47 17.97
C LEU A 360 7.29 11.11 18.62
N ASN A 361 7.55 10.98 19.92
CA ASN A 361 7.29 9.74 20.66
C ASN A 361 5.81 9.39 20.71
N ILE A 362 4.94 10.41 20.89
CA ILE A 362 3.49 10.20 20.87
C ILE A 362 3.03 9.70 19.48
N PHE A 363 3.42 10.39 18.42
CA PHE A 363 3.05 10.00 17.06
C PHE A 363 3.59 8.62 16.69
N THR A 364 4.84 8.31 17.00
CA THR A 364 5.41 7.01 16.65
C THR A 364 4.80 5.88 17.46
N ASN A 365 4.54 6.02 18.74
CA ASN A 365 4.01 4.95 19.57
C ASN A 365 2.50 4.75 19.36
N TRP A 366 1.67 5.75 19.63
CA TRP A 366 0.22 5.59 19.63
C TRP A 366 -0.37 5.44 18.23
N THR A 367 0.05 6.26 17.27
CA THR A 367 -0.47 6.16 15.91
C THR A 367 0.01 4.86 15.24
N THR A 368 1.21 4.39 15.57
CA THR A 368 1.72 3.11 15.06
C THR A 368 0.91 1.94 15.59
N LEU A 369 0.69 1.88 16.88
CA LEU A 369 -0.07 0.79 17.48
C LEU A 369 -1.50 0.72 16.95
N LEU A 370 -2.18 1.86 16.83
CA LEU A 370 -3.57 1.90 16.42
C LEU A 370 -3.76 1.80 14.90
N PHE A 371 -3.09 2.64 14.14
CA PHE A 371 -3.37 2.81 12.71
C PHE A 371 -2.39 2.06 11.82
N THR A 372 -1.08 2.19 12.09
CA THR A 372 -0.05 1.61 11.24
C THR A 372 -0.06 0.08 11.33
N SER A 373 -0.22 -0.48 12.53
CA SER A 373 -0.32 -1.92 12.71
C SER A 373 -1.58 -2.49 12.06
N ALA A 374 -2.73 -1.80 12.19
CA ALA A 374 -3.97 -2.23 11.56
C ALA A 374 -3.85 -2.24 10.03
N SER A 375 -3.32 -1.15 9.44
CA SER A 375 -3.26 -0.99 7.99
C SER A 375 -2.22 -1.86 7.30
N ASN A 376 -1.12 -2.21 7.97
CA ASN A 376 -0.04 -3.01 7.38
C ASN A 376 -0.14 -4.51 7.70
N PHE A 377 -0.72 -4.90 8.86
CA PHE A 377 -0.69 -6.29 9.33
C PHE A 377 -2.07 -6.91 9.55
N ILE A 378 -3.16 -6.14 9.72
CA ILE A 378 -4.51 -6.68 9.93
C ILE A 378 -5.36 -6.57 8.67
N ILE A 379 -5.50 -5.36 8.13
CA ILE A 379 -6.35 -5.07 6.98
C ILE A 379 -5.95 -5.89 5.73
N PRO A 380 -4.66 -6.05 5.35
CA PRO A 380 -4.29 -6.84 4.18
C PRO A 380 -4.72 -8.30 4.27
N PHE A 381 -4.58 -8.94 5.43
CA PHE A 381 -5.05 -10.32 5.64
C PHE A 381 -6.56 -10.43 5.55
N TYR A 382 -7.28 -9.47 6.12
CA TYR A 382 -8.73 -9.39 6.02
C TYR A 382 -9.19 -9.23 4.56
N LEU A 383 -8.60 -8.30 3.81
CA LEU A 383 -8.91 -8.08 2.39
C LEU A 383 -8.57 -9.30 1.53
N TYR A 384 -7.46 -9.98 1.81
CA TYR A 384 -7.12 -11.23 1.14
C TYR A 384 -8.19 -12.29 1.32
N ASN A 385 -8.62 -12.54 2.57
CA ASN A 385 -9.66 -13.52 2.85
C ASN A 385 -11.00 -13.17 2.17
N LEU A 386 -11.38 -11.89 2.14
CA LEU A 386 -12.56 -11.44 1.40
C LEU A 386 -12.43 -11.66 -0.10
N SER A 387 -11.27 -11.32 -0.67
CA SER A 387 -11.00 -11.49 -2.10
C SER A 387 -11.11 -12.95 -2.54
N GLN A 388 -10.64 -13.88 -1.70
CA GLN A 388 -10.73 -15.30 -1.97
C GLN A 388 -12.16 -15.84 -1.87
N LYS A 389 -12.97 -15.33 -0.92
CA LYS A 389 -14.40 -15.67 -0.84
C LYS A 389 -15.15 -15.20 -2.10
N GLN A 390 -14.93 -13.95 -2.51
CA GLN A 390 -15.57 -13.39 -3.70
C GLN A 390 -15.18 -14.13 -4.98
N LYS A 391 -13.91 -14.53 -5.13
CA LYS A 391 -13.47 -15.35 -6.28
C LYS A 391 -14.19 -16.70 -6.35
N ASN A 392 -14.48 -17.32 -5.20
CA ASN A 392 -15.27 -18.57 -5.18
C ASN A 392 -16.71 -18.35 -5.66
N GLN A 393 -17.35 -17.27 -5.22
CA GLN A 393 -18.72 -16.95 -5.64
C GLN A 393 -18.81 -16.70 -7.14
N ILE A 394 -17.85 -15.95 -7.71
CA ILE A 394 -17.81 -15.66 -9.14
C ILE A 394 -17.62 -16.96 -9.94
N SER A 395 -16.66 -17.82 -9.56
CA SER A 395 -16.43 -19.07 -10.28
C SER A 395 -17.61 -20.05 -10.17
N SER A 396 -18.34 -20.08 -9.04
CA SER A 396 -19.56 -20.88 -8.95
C SER A 396 -20.69 -20.36 -9.83
N ILE A 397 -20.85 -19.04 -9.97
CA ILE A 397 -21.85 -18.44 -10.86
C ILE A 397 -21.50 -18.73 -12.33
N GLU A 398 -20.23 -18.57 -12.74
CA GLU A 398 -19.79 -18.90 -14.10
C GLU A 398 -20.01 -20.37 -14.46
N ILE A 399 -19.80 -21.30 -13.51
CA ILE A 399 -20.05 -22.72 -13.71
C ILE A 399 -21.56 -22.99 -13.91
N ILE A 400 -22.42 -22.31 -13.14
CA ILE A 400 -23.87 -22.43 -13.25
C ILE A 400 -24.35 -21.88 -14.61
N GLU A 401 -23.89 -20.69 -15.02
CA GLU A 401 -24.24 -20.12 -16.34
C GLU A 401 -23.79 -20.98 -17.51
N LEU A 402 -22.60 -21.60 -17.43
CA LEU A 402 -22.10 -22.53 -18.44
C LEU A 402 -22.97 -23.80 -18.49
N ALA A 403 -23.33 -24.36 -17.34
CA ALA A 403 -24.19 -25.53 -17.25
C ALA A 403 -25.61 -25.25 -17.79
N GLU A 404 -26.15 -24.06 -17.55
CA GLU A 404 -27.47 -23.64 -18.06
C GLU A 404 -27.45 -23.45 -19.57
N LYS A 405 -26.37 -22.86 -20.11
CA LYS A 405 -26.18 -22.69 -21.55
C LYS A 405 -25.99 -24.01 -22.31
N ASP A 406 -25.26 -24.96 -21.71
CA ASP A 406 -25.11 -26.32 -22.26
C ASP A 406 -26.43 -27.06 -22.23
N PHE A 407 -27.26 -26.86 -21.21
CA PHE A 407 -28.61 -27.42 -21.12
C PHE A 407 -29.55 -26.83 -22.18
N GLU A 408 -29.57 -25.50 -22.40
CA GLU A 408 -30.36 -24.84 -23.46
C GLU A 408 -29.94 -25.33 -24.85
N THR A 409 -28.62 -25.46 -25.09
CA THR A 409 -28.08 -25.96 -26.35
C THR A 409 -28.49 -27.40 -26.59
N SER A 410 -28.48 -28.25 -25.59
CA SER A 410 -28.92 -29.66 -25.66
C SER A 410 -30.42 -29.79 -25.92
N THR A 411 -31.23 -28.93 -25.32
CA THR A 411 -32.68 -28.89 -25.51
C THR A 411 -33.06 -28.44 -26.93
N LEU A 412 -32.31 -27.45 -27.49
CA LEU A 412 -32.49 -27.00 -28.88
C LEU A 412 -32.14 -28.09 -29.88
N ILE A 413 -31.13 -28.92 -29.65
CA ILE A 413 -30.75 -30.04 -30.51
C ILE A 413 -31.83 -31.12 -30.48
N ILE A 414 -32.42 -31.42 -29.32
CA ILE A 414 -33.50 -32.42 -29.18
C ILE A 414 -34.78 -31.93 -29.89
N THR A 415 -35.13 -30.65 -29.79
CA THR A 415 -36.32 -30.09 -30.48
C THR A 415 -36.12 -29.97 -31.99
N SER A 416 -34.92 -29.73 -32.48
CA SER A 416 -34.61 -29.68 -33.91
C SER A 416 -34.60 -31.08 -34.55
N SER A 417 -34.22 -32.12 -33.81
CA SER A 417 -34.25 -33.51 -34.30
C SER A 417 -35.67 -34.11 -34.35
N SER A 418 -36.62 -33.60 -33.57
CA SER A 418 -38.02 -34.03 -33.60
C SER A 418 -38.85 -33.35 -34.71
N ALA A 419 -38.38 -32.24 -35.29
CA ALA A 419 -39.08 -31.49 -36.34
C ALA A 419 -38.79 -31.99 -37.77
N SER A 420 -37.83 -32.92 -37.97
CA SER A 420 -37.46 -33.44 -39.31
C SER A 420 -37.99 -34.85 -39.65
N ALA A 421 -38.86 -35.42 -38.81
CA ALA A 421 -39.49 -36.69 -39.12
C ALA A 421 -40.68 -36.48 -40.07
N THR A 422 -40.42 -36.47 -41.37
CA THR A 422 -41.47 -36.69 -42.41
C THR A 422 -42.04 -38.09 -42.28
N PRO A 423 -43.39 -38.29 -42.39
CA PRO A 423 -43.98 -39.61 -42.29
C PRO A 423 -43.52 -40.46 -43.47
N PRO A 424 -43.21 -41.77 -43.28
CA PRO A 424 -42.82 -42.66 -44.37
C PRO A 424 -44.00 -42.97 -45.28
N PRO A 425 -43.75 -43.10 -46.59
CA PRO A 425 -44.84 -43.53 -47.54
C PRO A 425 -45.23 -44.97 -47.27
N SER A 426 -46.53 -45.21 -47.35
CA SER A 426 -47.20 -46.52 -47.22
C SER A 426 -46.70 -47.57 -48.24
N VAL A 427 -46.14 -48.70 -47.73
CA VAL A 427 -45.79 -49.87 -48.55
C VAL A 427 -46.73 -51.05 -48.20
N PRO A 428 -47.24 -51.82 -49.20
CA PRO A 428 -48.20 -52.90 -49.00
C PRO A 428 -47.55 -54.17 -48.41
N PRO A 429 -48.35 -55.11 -47.87
CA PRO A 429 -47.90 -56.24 -47.09
C PRO A 429 -47.53 -57.46 -47.92
N SER A 430 -46.37 -58.05 -47.77
CA SER A 430 -46.11 -59.48 -47.99
C SER A 430 -44.76 -59.97 -47.39
N SER A 431 -44.90 -60.87 -46.37
CA SER A 431 -44.06 -62.07 -46.06
C SER A 431 -42.60 -61.95 -45.68
N PRO A 432 -42.02 -63.00 -45.03
CA PRO A 432 -42.12 -63.35 -43.59
C PRO A 432 -40.75 -63.37 -42.88
N MET A 433 -40.86 -63.51 -41.57
CA MET A 433 -39.83 -63.85 -40.56
C MET A 433 -38.41 -64.19 -41.02
N LEU A 434 -37.45 -63.47 -40.51
CA LEU A 434 -36.13 -64.00 -40.19
C LEU A 434 -35.53 -63.27 -38.92
N ASN A 435 -35.01 -64.09 -38.04
CA ASN A 435 -34.44 -63.76 -36.70
C ASN A 435 -33.50 -62.55 -36.74
N ALA A 436 -33.71 -61.64 -35.79
CA ALA A 436 -32.75 -60.61 -35.41
C ALA A 436 -32.33 -60.80 -33.95
N ASP A 437 -31.32 -61.60 -33.79
CA ASP A 437 -30.46 -61.55 -32.62
C ASP A 437 -29.16 -60.82 -32.94
N LYS A 438 -28.71 -59.96 -31.98
CA LYS A 438 -27.44 -59.25 -31.92
C LYS A 438 -27.28 -57.97 -32.79
N ILE A 439 -27.63 -56.83 -32.16
CA ILE A 439 -26.87 -55.60 -32.37
C ILE A 439 -26.41 -55.12 -30.99
N ASP A 440 -25.09 -55.08 -30.87
CA ASP A 440 -24.32 -54.60 -29.71
C ASP A 440 -24.70 -53.15 -29.36
N LYS A 441 -25.25 -52.98 -28.14
CA LYS A 441 -25.29 -51.68 -27.45
C LYS A 441 -23.95 -51.40 -26.82
N LYS A 442 -23.05 -50.77 -27.55
CA LYS A 442 -21.84 -50.21 -26.96
C LYS A 442 -21.72 -48.75 -27.35
N THR A 443 -21.54 -47.91 -26.29
CA THR A 443 -21.05 -46.54 -26.26
C THR A 443 -22.05 -45.41 -26.50
N LEU A 444 -22.76 -45.07 -25.40
CA LEU A 444 -23.01 -43.69 -25.00
C LEU A 444 -22.69 -43.61 -23.51
N PRO A 445 -21.83 -42.70 -23.02
CA PRO A 445 -21.62 -42.56 -21.60
C PRO A 445 -22.87 -41.98 -20.96
N ASN A 446 -23.42 -42.73 -20.03
CA ASN A 446 -24.56 -42.36 -19.20
C ASN A 446 -24.02 -41.25 -18.23
N VAL A 447 -24.18 -40.00 -18.63
CA VAL A 447 -23.94 -38.87 -17.74
C VAL A 447 -25.13 -38.79 -16.80
N ASP A 448 -24.92 -39.22 -15.57
CA ASP A 448 -25.89 -39.25 -14.49
C ASP A 448 -26.25 -37.82 -14.05
N THR A 449 -27.07 -37.15 -14.84
CA THR A 449 -27.54 -35.76 -14.67
C THR A 449 -28.25 -35.55 -13.33
N LYS A 450 -28.87 -36.62 -12.76
CA LYS A 450 -29.46 -36.53 -11.41
C LYS A 450 -28.44 -36.29 -10.30
N ASN A 451 -27.28 -36.92 -10.38
CA ASN A 451 -26.22 -36.75 -9.40
C ASN A 451 -25.55 -35.36 -9.45
N ILE A 452 -25.55 -34.72 -10.63
CA ILE A 452 -25.00 -33.36 -10.78
C ILE A 452 -25.98 -32.32 -10.22
N ILE A 453 -27.28 -32.49 -10.49
CA ILE A 453 -28.34 -31.61 -9.98
C ILE A 453 -28.48 -31.77 -8.46
N GLU A 454 -28.42 -32.99 -7.92
CA GLU A 454 -28.48 -33.24 -6.47
C GLU A 454 -27.25 -32.70 -5.72
N LYS A 455 -26.03 -32.78 -6.31
CA LYS A 455 -24.86 -32.12 -5.78
C LYS A 455 -24.95 -30.59 -5.83
N ALA A 456 -25.50 -30.02 -6.90
CA ALA A 456 -25.69 -28.57 -7.01
C ALA A 456 -26.73 -28.06 -6.00
N THR A 457 -27.82 -28.79 -5.81
CA THR A 457 -28.90 -28.47 -4.86
C THR A 457 -28.41 -28.59 -3.43
N ASN A 458 -27.59 -29.59 -3.08
CA ASN A 458 -26.99 -29.73 -1.76
C ASN A 458 -25.90 -28.69 -1.46
N ILE A 459 -25.22 -28.14 -2.47
CA ILE A 459 -24.30 -27.03 -2.30
C ILE A 459 -25.10 -25.73 -2.06
N ILE A 460 -26.22 -25.54 -2.71
CA ILE A 460 -27.11 -24.36 -2.54
C ILE A 460 -27.79 -24.41 -1.16
N SER A 461 -28.27 -25.56 -0.69
CA SER A 461 -28.91 -25.69 0.62
C SER A 461 -27.94 -25.47 1.78
N ASN A 462 -26.68 -25.88 1.66
CA ASN A 462 -25.63 -25.65 2.66
C ASN A 462 -25.10 -24.19 2.67
N THR A 463 -25.36 -23.39 1.64
CA THR A 463 -25.03 -21.97 1.60
C THR A 463 -26.16 -21.06 2.06
N THR A 464 -27.43 -21.54 2.04
CA THR A 464 -28.62 -20.76 2.46
C THR A 464 -28.90 -20.84 3.96
N ASP A 465 -28.37 -21.80 4.70
CA ASP A 465 -28.59 -21.90 6.15
C ASP A 465 -27.70 -20.96 7.01
N ASN A 466 -26.78 -20.22 6.40
CA ASN A 466 -25.91 -19.29 7.10
C ASN A 466 -26.13 -17.78 6.79
N ASP A 467 -27.10 -17.41 5.95
CA ASP A 467 -27.35 -16.00 5.63
C ASP A 467 -28.86 -15.67 5.60
N ASN A 468 -29.51 -15.69 6.76
CA ASN A 468 -30.75 -14.95 6.98
C ASN A 468 -30.43 -13.47 7.13
N LEU A 469 -30.09 -12.77 6.05
CA LEU A 469 -30.13 -11.31 5.89
C LEU A 469 -29.56 -10.91 4.53
N LEU A 470 -30.40 -10.93 3.46
CA LEU A 470 -30.29 -9.95 2.37
C LEU A 470 -31.28 -10.30 1.24
N HIS A 471 -32.35 -9.53 1.16
CA HIS A 471 -33.29 -9.51 0.04
C HIS A 471 -32.58 -9.06 -1.27
N PRO A 472 -32.74 -9.77 -2.39
CA PRO A 472 -32.33 -9.30 -3.70
C PRO A 472 -33.49 -8.61 -4.41
N ASN A 473 -33.49 -7.29 -4.46
CA ASN A 473 -34.25 -6.54 -5.46
C ASN A 473 -33.60 -5.18 -5.69
N ARG A 474 -32.81 -5.08 -6.75
CA ARG A 474 -32.61 -3.82 -7.50
C ARG A 474 -32.05 -4.12 -8.89
N SER A 475 -32.98 -4.18 -9.83
CA SER A 475 -32.73 -4.04 -11.25
C SER A 475 -32.04 -2.69 -11.53
N LEU A 476 -30.86 -2.72 -12.12
CA LEU A 476 -30.16 -1.55 -12.63
C LEU A 476 -30.76 -1.15 -13.98
N HIS A 477 -31.74 -0.25 -13.95
CA HIS A 477 -32.14 0.54 -15.12
C HIS A 477 -31.12 1.65 -15.36
N TYR A 478 -30.40 1.53 -16.45
CA TYR A 478 -29.62 2.62 -17.03
C TYR A 478 -30.59 3.65 -17.63
N ARG A 479 -30.83 4.75 -16.94
CA ARG A 479 -31.64 5.86 -17.43
C ARG A 479 -30.70 6.99 -17.88
N SER A 480 -30.60 7.14 -19.18
CA SER A 480 -30.05 8.32 -19.84
C SER A 480 -30.95 9.54 -19.52
N ASN A 481 -30.48 10.44 -18.68
CA ASN A 481 -31.16 11.71 -18.47
C ASN A 481 -30.49 12.77 -19.35
N ARG A 482 -31.19 13.11 -20.41
CA ARG A 482 -31.06 14.37 -21.14
C ARG A 482 -31.98 15.35 -20.42
N SER A 483 -31.46 16.25 -19.62
CA SER A 483 -32.21 17.37 -19.05
C SER A 483 -32.05 18.60 -19.94
N ASN A 484 -33.18 18.97 -20.57
CA ASN A 484 -33.45 20.31 -21.01
C ASN A 484 -33.72 21.17 -19.77
N GLU A 485 -32.95 22.18 -19.52
CA GLU A 485 -33.34 23.27 -18.64
C GLU A 485 -33.62 24.54 -19.48
N ASN A 486 -34.89 24.89 -19.54
CA ASN A 486 -35.39 26.24 -19.80
C ASN A 486 -35.12 27.07 -18.56
N ILE A 487 -34.44 28.18 -18.72
CA ILE A 487 -34.48 29.29 -17.76
C ILE A 487 -34.86 30.54 -18.53
N ASN A 488 -36.08 30.99 -18.34
CA ASN A 488 -36.49 32.39 -18.46
C ASN A 488 -36.00 33.10 -17.19
N ASP A 489 -35.39 34.27 -17.35
CA ASP A 489 -35.87 35.54 -16.77
C ASP A 489 -34.87 36.68 -16.97
N ASN A 490 -35.37 37.66 -17.68
CA ASN A 490 -35.25 39.13 -17.54
C ASN A 490 -34.06 39.78 -16.81
N LEU A 491 -33.31 40.63 -17.49
CA LEU A 491 -33.19 42.08 -17.25
C LEU A 491 -32.32 42.77 -18.30
N ILE A 492 -32.89 43.57 -19.16
CA ILE A 492 -32.82 45.01 -19.45
C ILE A 492 -31.39 45.66 -19.44
N ILE A 493 -31.00 46.28 -20.56
CA ILE A 493 -30.58 47.65 -20.89
C ILE A 493 -29.53 47.66 -22.03
N THR A 494 -29.98 47.94 -23.18
CA THR A 494 -29.72 48.89 -24.29
C THR A 494 -28.29 49.43 -24.56
N PRO A 495 -28.13 50.17 -25.71
CA PRO A 495 -27.55 49.64 -26.94
C PRO A 495 -26.43 50.55 -27.49
N THR A 496 -25.64 50.10 -28.43
CA THR A 496 -25.07 50.96 -29.47
C THR A 496 -24.74 50.15 -30.74
N SER A 497 -25.33 50.62 -31.83
CA SER A 497 -25.07 50.29 -33.24
C SER A 497 -23.96 51.23 -33.82
N PRO A 498 -23.67 51.32 -35.15
CA PRO A 498 -23.90 50.38 -36.26
C PRO A 498 -22.67 50.22 -37.19
N THR A 499 -22.66 49.31 -38.16
CA THR A 499 -22.38 49.63 -39.57
C THR A 499 -22.37 48.34 -40.47
N THR A 500 -23.31 48.38 -41.37
CA THR A 500 -23.43 48.13 -42.83
C THR A 500 -23.06 46.74 -43.45
N PRO A 501 -23.80 46.39 -44.50
CA PRO A 501 -24.08 45.05 -44.97
C PRO A 501 -23.33 44.70 -46.26
N ILE A 502 -23.10 43.42 -46.49
CA ILE A 502 -22.73 42.86 -47.79
C ILE A 502 -23.66 41.70 -48.14
N SER A 503 -24.16 41.74 -49.37
CA SER A 503 -25.21 40.98 -50.02
C SER A 503 -24.95 39.48 -50.20
N PRO A 504 -26.00 38.70 -50.56
CA PRO A 504 -26.03 37.23 -50.45
C PRO A 504 -25.54 36.52 -51.72
N ILE A 505 -24.83 35.39 -51.51
CA ILE A 505 -24.50 34.42 -52.55
C ILE A 505 -25.36 33.16 -52.36
N SER A 506 -25.96 32.69 -53.46
CA SER A 506 -26.91 31.60 -53.60
C SER A 506 -26.40 30.26 -53.14
N PRO A 507 -27.31 29.29 -52.77
CA PRO A 507 -26.93 28.01 -52.19
C PRO A 507 -26.53 27.00 -53.26
N ILE A 508 -25.37 26.37 -53.03
CA ILE A 508 -24.95 25.15 -53.75
C ILE A 508 -25.43 23.94 -52.92
N SER A 509 -26.14 23.01 -53.58
CA SER A 509 -26.61 21.78 -53.02
C SER A 509 -25.49 20.90 -52.45
N PRO A 510 -25.63 20.30 -51.27
CA PRO A 510 -24.62 19.37 -50.75
C PRO A 510 -24.77 17.99 -51.42
N THR A 511 -23.77 17.60 -52.16
CA THR A 511 -23.51 16.21 -52.53
C THR A 511 -23.18 15.42 -51.26
N LEU A 512 -23.91 14.34 -51.01
CA LEU A 512 -23.66 13.35 -49.95
C LEU A 512 -22.24 12.76 -50.08
N PRO A 513 -21.42 12.75 -49.02
CA PRO A 513 -20.17 12.00 -49.03
C PRO A 513 -20.47 10.49 -48.93
N ILE A 514 -19.88 9.76 -49.86
CA ILE A 514 -19.80 8.28 -49.87
C ILE A 514 -19.11 7.85 -48.59
N LEU A 515 -19.80 7.01 -47.77
CA LEU A 515 -19.17 6.34 -46.61
C LEU A 515 -17.98 5.51 -47.11
N PRO A 516 -16.82 5.64 -46.52
CA PRO A 516 -15.72 4.70 -46.75
C PRO A 516 -16.12 3.32 -46.18
N SER A 517 -16.02 2.30 -47.02
CA SER A 517 -16.13 0.89 -46.63
C SER A 517 -15.28 0.60 -45.42
N SER A 518 -15.88 -0.05 -44.41
CA SER A 518 -15.19 -0.55 -43.19
C SER A 518 -13.91 -1.30 -43.56
N PRO A 519 -12.80 -1.05 -42.89
CA PRO A 519 -11.58 -1.84 -43.10
C PRO A 519 -11.87 -3.28 -42.68
N GLN A 520 -11.72 -4.22 -43.65
CA GLN A 520 -11.59 -5.64 -43.37
C GLN A 520 -10.34 -5.81 -42.47
N TYR A 521 -10.58 -6.13 -41.21
CA TYR A 521 -9.51 -6.63 -40.34
C TYR A 521 -9.03 -7.97 -40.89
N PRO A 522 -7.74 -8.14 -41.15
CA PRO A 522 -7.19 -9.44 -41.48
C PRO A 522 -7.46 -10.37 -40.29
N SER A 523 -8.05 -11.54 -40.61
CA SER A 523 -8.19 -12.65 -39.67
C SER A 523 -6.84 -13.00 -39.10
N THR A 524 -6.55 -12.52 -37.89
CA THR A 524 -5.36 -12.92 -37.12
C THR A 524 -5.42 -14.43 -36.91
N PRO A 525 -4.32 -15.14 -37.15
CA PRO A 525 -4.23 -16.55 -36.81
C PRO A 525 -4.48 -16.71 -35.33
N SER A 526 -5.30 -17.70 -34.96
CA SER A 526 -5.56 -18.14 -33.61
C SER A 526 -4.25 -18.47 -32.90
N THR A 527 -3.60 -17.45 -32.37
CA THR A 527 -2.56 -17.63 -31.36
C THR A 527 -3.26 -18.22 -30.14
N THR A 528 -2.97 -19.48 -29.85
CA THR A 528 -3.23 -20.13 -28.59
C THR A 528 -2.85 -19.18 -27.47
N PHE A 529 -3.87 -18.56 -26.87
CA PHE A 529 -3.70 -17.74 -25.67
C PHE A 529 -3.15 -18.67 -24.58
N SER A 530 -1.84 -18.66 -24.42
CA SER A 530 -1.20 -19.23 -23.24
C SER A 530 -1.88 -18.56 -22.07
N GLN A 531 -2.65 -19.30 -21.27
CA GLN A 531 -3.23 -18.84 -20.02
C GLN A 531 -2.06 -18.40 -19.11
N THR A 532 -1.70 -17.13 -19.18
CA THR A 532 -0.72 -16.53 -18.29
C THR A 532 -1.31 -16.55 -16.90
N LYS A 533 -0.72 -17.41 -16.05
CA LYS A 533 -1.18 -17.62 -14.66
C LYS A 533 -1.18 -16.30 -13.91
N SER A 534 -2.32 -15.92 -13.31
CA SER A 534 -2.41 -14.79 -12.38
C SER A 534 -1.39 -14.92 -11.25
N PHE A 535 -0.94 -13.79 -10.67
CA PHE A 535 0.02 -13.79 -9.58
C PHE A 535 -0.48 -14.59 -8.37
N ILE A 536 0.38 -15.42 -7.81
CA ILE A 536 0.14 -16.23 -6.60
C ILE A 536 1.21 -15.85 -5.57
N ALA A 537 0.84 -15.53 -4.34
CA ALA A 537 1.74 -15.05 -3.29
C ALA A 537 2.89 -16.04 -3.01
N PHE A 538 2.59 -17.33 -2.84
CA PHE A 538 3.56 -18.42 -2.67
C PHE A 538 3.01 -19.76 -3.17
N PRO A 539 3.90 -20.73 -3.52
CA PRO A 539 3.50 -22.00 -4.11
C PRO A 539 2.87 -22.92 -3.06
N ALA A 540 1.63 -22.69 -2.73
CA ALA A 540 0.83 -23.51 -1.83
C ALA A 540 -0.61 -23.59 -2.33
N SER A 541 -1.38 -24.56 -1.80
CA SER A 541 -2.80 -24.63 -2.10
C SER A 541 -3.52 -23.35 -1.63
N ARG A 542 -4.62 -23.01 -2.26
CA ARG A 542 -5.43 -21.85 -1.88
C ARG A 542 -5.90 -21.91 -0.43
N GLN A 543 -6.34 -23.09 0.02
CA GLN A 543 -6.75 -23.30 1.41
C GLN A 543 -5.60 -23.05 2.39
N CYS A 544 -4.38 -23.51 2.06
CA CYS A 544 -3.20 -23.25 2.86
C CYS A 544 -2.89 -21.74 2.94
N ARG A 545 -2.96 -21.00 1.83
CA ARG A 545 -2.75 -19.55 1.84
C ARG A 545 -3.81 -18.80 2.64
N MET A 546 -5.08 -19.22 2.57
CA MET A 546 -6.15 -18.65 3.41
C MET A 546 -5.92 -18.95 4.89
N MET A 547 -5.48 -20.16 5.24
CA MET A 547 -5.12 -20.52 6.61
C MET A 547 -3.94 -19.69 7.11
N VAL A 548 -2.89 -19.52 6.32
CA VAL A 548 -1.75 -18.64 6.64
C VAL A 548 -2.21 -17.20 6.87
N ALA A 549 -3.10 -16.67 6.02
CA ALA A 549 -3.64 -15.33 6.19
C ALA A 549 -4.45 -15.19 7.49
N MET A 550 -5.26 -16.19 7.84
CA MET A 550 -6.03 -16.17 9.09
C MET A 550 -5.11 -16.25 10.31
N VAL A 551 -4.16 -17.19 10.33
CA VAL A 551 -3.21 -17.34 11.43
C VAL A 551 -2.35 -16.08 11.60
N ALA A 552 -1.78 -15.56 10.52
CA ALA A 552 -1.00 -14.31 10.56
C ALA A 552 -1.83 -13.11 11.03
N GLY A 553 -3.08 -13.00 10.58
CA GLY A 553 -4.01 -11.98 11.05
C GLY A 553 -4.32 -12.10 12.55
N ILE A 554 -4.56 -13.30 13.04
CA ILE A 554 -4.79 -13.57 14.48
C ILE A 554 -3.54 -13.21 15.29
N ILE A 555 -2.35 -13.64 14.87
CA ILE A 555 -1.08 -13.30 15.52
C ILE A 555 -0.93 -11.77 15.58
N SER A 556 -1.19 -11.06 14.48
CA SER A 556 -1.11 -9.60 14.43
C SER A 556 -2.09 -8.93 15.40
N ILE A 557 -3.33 -9.42 15.49
CA ILE A 557 -4.34 -8.90 16.43
C ILE A 557 -3.91 -9.13 17.88
N ILE A 558 -3.39 -10.32 18.20
CA ILE A 558 -2.92 -10.66 19.56
C ILE A 558 -1.72 -9.79 19.94
N LEU A 559 -0.74 -9.62 19.04
CA LEU A 559 0.42 -8.76 19.29
C LEU A 559 0.01 -7.31 19.53
N VAL A 560 -0.76 -6.73 18.62
CA VAL A 560 -1.18 -5.33 18.71
C VAL A 560 -2.13 -5.10 19.89
N GLY A 561 -3.15 -5.95 20.04
CA GLY A 561 -4.12 -5.85 21.12
C GLY A 561 -3.49 -6.07 22.49
N GLY A 562 -2.58 -7.01 22.62
CA GLY A 562 -1.87 -7.28 23.87
C GLY A 562 -1.05 -6.08 24.35
N ILE A 563 -0.40 -5.36 23.43
CA ILE A 563 0.39 -4.17 23.77
C ILE A 563 -0.50 -2.99 24.09
N ILE A 564 -1.54 -2.75 23.32
CA ILE A 564 -2.51 -1.69 23.63
C ILE A 564 -3.06 -1.89 25.07
N ILE A 565 -3.44 -3.12 25.40
CA ILE A 565 -3.92 -3.45 26.75
C ILE A 565 -2.81 -3.23 27.79
N TYR A 566 -1.58 -3.66 27.53
CA TYR A 566 -0.44 -3.48 28.41
C TYR A 566 -0.16 -1.98 28.67
N ASP A 567 -0.14 -1.15 27.63
CA ASP A 567 0.11 0.28 27.73
C ASP A 567 -1.03 1.00 28.47
N PHE A 568 -2.29 0.59 28.24
CA PHE A 568 -3.43 1.11 29.02
C PHE A 568 -3.35 0.73 30.51
N ILE A 569 -2.96 -0.51 30.83
CA ILE A 569 -2.77 -0.95 32.22
C ILE A 569 -1.65 -0.13 32.87
N LYS A 570 -0.53 0.08 32.18
CA LYS A 570 0.61 0.85 32.65
C LYS A 570 0.21 2.32 32.92
N LEU A 571 -0.56 2.92 32.00
CA LEU A 571 -1.11 4.26 32.17
C LEU A 571 -2.07 4.35 33.37
N ALA A 572 -2.93 3.36 33.56
CA ALA A 572 -3.89 3.31 34.67
C ALA A 572 -3.21 3.09 36.04
N LEU A 573 -2.08 2.40 36.07
CA LEU A 573 -1.28 2.18 37.29
C LEU A 573 -0.38 3.38 37.66
N GLY A 574 -0.45 4.49 36.90
CA GLY A 574 0.28 5.74 37.24
C GLY A 574 1.80 5.61 37.08
N SER A 575 2.30 4.70 36.27
CA SER A 575 3.71 4.65 35.95
C SER A 575 4.09 5.85 35.07
N ASN A 576 4.91 6.75 35.61
CA ASN A 576 5.23 8.10 35.12
C ASN A 576 6.02 8.18 33.80
N GLU A 577 5.92 7.24 32.87
CA GLU A 577 6.51 7.40 31.54
C GLU A 577 5.81 8.49 30.69
N PHE A 578 4.66 8.99 31.16
CA PHE A 578 3.93 10.13 30.58
C PHE A 578 3.92 11.36 31.48
N ASP A 579 4.75 11.41 32.50
CA ASP A 579 4.80 12.57 33.39
C ASP A 579 5.41 13.77 32.66
N LEU A 580 4.50 14.58 32.11
CA LEU A 580 4.80 15.86 31.45
C LEU A 580 5.49 16.86 32.39
N SER A 581 5.46 16.60 33.70
CA SER A 581 5.99 17.49 34.74
C SER A 581 7.44 17.19 35.14
N ALA A 582 7.99 16.03 34.75
CA ALA A 582 9.36 15.65 35.16
C ALA A 582 10.46 16.31 34.32
N ASN A 583 10.10 17.04 33.23
CA ASN A 583 11.02 17.80 32.37
C ASN A 583 10.67 19.29 32.23
N SER A 584 10.02 19.88 33.23
CA SER A 584 9.81 21.32 33.32
C SER A 584 10.92 22.00 34.14
#